data_6e332b9bde67b1873ae6698ad9a56779
#
_entry.id   6e332b9bde67b1873ae6698ad9a56779
#
_cell.length_a   1.000
_cell.length_b   1.000
_cell.length_c   1.000
_cell.angle_alpha   90.00
_cell.angle_beta   90.00
_cell.angle_gamma   90.00
#
_symmetry.space_group_name_H-M   'P 1'
#
loop_
_entity.id
_entity.type
_entity.pdbx_description
1 polymer ?
#
loop_
_entity_poly.entity_id
_entity_poly.type
_entity_poly.pdbx_seq_one_letter_code
_entity_poly.pdbx_strand_id
1 'polypeptide(L)'
;MGRILIADDHDALRRGLARGLTEAGHEVDEASNGNAAIERLHEGHFDVVLSDLKMGGSDGLDVLRTARTLHPTTAVILMTAFGTVNTAVEAMKIGAFDYVQKPFEIEEMEVKIEKAIEMRRI
;
A
#
# COMPACT_ATOMS: atom_id res chain seq x y z
N MET A 1 13.03 5.88 -7.48
CA MET A 1 11.73 5.91 -8.14
C MET A 1 11.15 4.54 -8.25
N GLY A 2 9.85 4.42 -8.08
CA GLY A 2 9.21 3.12 -8.10
C GLY A 2 7.83 3.18 -8.70
N ARG A 3 7.27 2.01 -8.95
CA ARG A 3 5.89 1.86 -9.38
C ARG A 3 5.04 1.51 -8.16
N ILE A 4 4.03 2.32 -7.89
CA ILE A 4 3.24 2.25 -6.66
C ILE A 4 1.77 2.03 -6.99
N LEU A 5 1.14 1.10 -6.26
CA LEU A 5 -0.30 0.92 -6.31
C LEU A 5 -0.90 1.47 -5.01
N ILE A 6 -1.90 2.32 -5.13
CA ILE A 6 -2.63 2.85 -3.97
C ILE A 6 -4.04 2.29 -3.99
N ALA A 7 -4.42 1.60 -2.93
CA ALA A 7 -5.76 1.03 -2.77
C ALA A 7 -6.44 1.68 -1.57
N ASP A 8 -7.51 2.43 -1.82
CA ASP A 8 -8.27 3.12 -0.78
C ASP A 8 -9.62 3.50 -1.34
N ASP A 9 -10.69 3.25 -0.62
CA ASP A 9 -12.05 3.60 -1.05
C ASP A 9 -12.39 5.07 -0.77
N HIS A 10 -11.51 5.80 -0.11
CA HIS A 10 -11.68 7.21 0.18
C HIS A 10 -11.05 8.02 -0.96
N ASP A 11 -11.88 8.44 -1.91
CA ASP A 11 -11.42 9.03 -3.17
C ASP A 11 -10.51 10.25 -2.99
N ALA A 12 -10.89 11.17 -2.13
CA ALA A 12 -10.10 12.40 -1.94
C ALA A 12 -8.70 12.10 -1.41
N LEU A 13 -8.60 11.23 -0.42
CA LEU A 13 -7.30 10.84 0.15
C LEU A 13 -6.47 10.11 -0.90
N ARG A 14 -7.06 9.15 -1.59
CA ARG A 14 -6.35 8.36 -2.60
C ARG A 14 -5.79 9.25 -3.71
N ARG A 15 -6.61 10.16 -4.23
CA ARG A 15 -6.17 11.05 -5.32
C ARG A 15 -5.11 12.03 -4.87
N GLY A 16 -5.25 12.57 -3.67
CA GLY A 16 -4.25 13.48 -3.12
C GLY A 16 -2.91 12.81 -2.92
N LEU A 17 -2.94 11.59 -2.38
CA LEU A 17 -1.72 10.81 -2.18
C LEU A 17 -1.09 10.45 -3.53
N ALA A 18 -1.90 10.02 -4.50
CA ALA A 18 -1.40 9.69 -5.84
C ALA A 18 -0.73 10.90 -6.50
N ARG A 19 -1.32 12.08 -6.36
CA ARG A 19 -0.74 13.30 -6.91
C ARG A 19 0.61 13.60 -6.28
N GLY A 20 0.68 13.54 -4.96
CA GLY A 20 1.92 13.83 -4.24
C GLY A 20 3.04 12.88 -4.63
N LEU A 21 2.73 11.60 -4.74
CA LEU A 21 3.74 10.61 -5.11
C LEU A 21 4.14 10.72 -6.57
N THR A 22 3.22 11.07 -7.46
CA THR A 22 3.53 11.31 -8.86
C THR A 22 4.46 12.51 -8.99
N GLU A 23 4.20 13.57 -8.24
CA GLU A 23 5.06 14.75 -8.22
C GLU A 23 6.46 14.43 -7.70
N ALA A 24 6.56 13.46 -6.82
CA ALA A 24 7.85 12.99 -6.31
C ALA A 24 8.60 12.08 -7.28
N GLY A 25 8.01 11.77 -8.43
CA GLY A 25 8.69 11.02 -9.49
C GLY A 25 8.32 9.55 -9.58
N HIS A 26 7.32 9.10 -8.84
CA HIS A 26 6.87 7.71 -8.92
C HIS A 26 5.81 7.52 -9.99
N GLU A 27 5.72 6.30 -10.51
CA GLU A 27 4.57 5.89 -11.33
C GLU A 27 3.50 5.36 -10.39
N VAL A 28 2.29 5.89 -10.48
CA VAL A 28 1.23 5.57 -9.53
C VAL A 28 -0.01 5.07 -10.23
N ASP A 29 -0.51 3.90 -9.79
CA ASP A 29 -1.81 3.38 -10.18
C ASP A 29 -2.72 3.45 -8.96
N GLU A 30 -4.01 3.59 -9.19
CA GLU A 30 -5.01 3.69 -8.13
C GLU A 30 -6.04 2.58 -8.24
N ALA A 31 -6.51 2.11 -7.09
CA ALA A 31 -7.63 1.18 -7.01
C ALA A 31 -8.58 1.69 -5.91
N SER A 32 -9.87 1.71 -6.20
CA SER A 32 -10.85 2.25 -5.26
C SER A 32 -11.38 1.23 -4.26
N ASN A 33 -10.97 -0.01 -4.38
CA ASN A 33 -11.36 -1.08 -3.46
C ASN A 33 -10.36 -2.22 -3.53
N GLY A 34 -10.50 -3.18 -2.62
CA GLY A 34 -9.58 -4.31 -2.53
C GLY A 34 -9.63 -5.23 -3.74
N ASN A 35 -10.82 -5.46 -4.30
CA ASN A 35 -10.94 -6.33 -5.47
C ASN A 35 -10.20 -5.74 -6.67
N ALA A 36 -10.35 -4.44 -6.89
CA ALA A 36 -9.64 -3.75 -7.97
C ALA A 36 -8.12 -3.80 -7.76
N ALA A 37 -7.68 -3.66 -6.50
CA ALA A 37 -6.26 -3.76 -6.19
C ALA A 37 -5.70 -5.15 -6.49
N ILE A 38 -6.46 -6.19 -6.14
CA ILE A 38 -6.05 -7.56 -6.40
C ILE A 38 -5.97 -7.82 -7.90
N GLU A 39 -6.92 -7.29 -8.68
CA GLU A 39 -6.86 -7.39 -10.14
C GLU A 39 -5.58 -6.74 -10.68
N ARG A 40 -5.23 -5.56 -10.17
CA ARG A 40 -3.99 -4.88 -10.60
C ARG A 40 -2.77 -5.71 -10.29
N LEU A 41 -2.75 -6.39 -9.15
CA LEU A 41 -1.63 -7.25 -8.78
C LEU A 41 -1.48 -8.45 -9.70
N HIS A 42 -2.60 -8.97 -10.23
CA HIS A 42 -2.54 -10.05 -11.20
C HIS A 42 -2.08 -9.57 -12.58
N GLU A 43 -2.31 -8.30 -12.90
CA GLU A 43 -1.99 -7.75 -14.21
C GLU A 43 -0.57 -7.23 -14.34
N GLY A 44 0.06 -6.84 -13.23
CA GLY A 44 1.38 -6.24 -13.31
C GLY A 44 2.12 -6.26 -11.98
N HIS A 45 3.35 -5.78 -12.03
CA HIS A 45 4.24 -5.75 -10.88
C HIS A 45 4.35 -4.34 -10.31
N PHE A 46 4.38 -4.25 -8.99
CA PHE A 46 4.56 -2.98 -8.28
C PHE A 46 5.72 -3.11 -7.32
N ASP A 47 6.43 -2.01 -7.11
CA ASP A 47 7.50 -1.98 -6.10
C ASP A 47 6.92 -1.85 -4.70
N VAL A 48 5.88 -1.03 -4.57
CA VAL A 48 5.23 -0.77 -3.29
C VAL A 48 3.72 -0.75 -3.49
N VAL A 49 2.99 -1.32 -2.55
CA VAL A 49 1.53 -1.22 -2.48
C VAL A 49 1.18 -0.48 -1.19
N LEU A 50 0.40 0.59 -1.32
CA LEU A 50 -0.18 1.29 -0.18
C LEU A 50 -1.66 0.93 -0.15
N SER A 51 -2.10 0.25 0.89
CA SER A 51 -3.49 -0.20 0.96
C SER A 51 -4.14 0.20 2.27
N ASP A 52 -5.36 0.75 2.16
CA ASP A 52 -6.20 0.92 3.32
C ASP A 52 -6.52 -0.46 3.88
N LEU A 53 -6.61 -0.55 5.19
CA LEU A 53 -6.91 -1.82 5.85
C LEU A 53 -8.37 -2.21 5.65
N LYS A 54 -9.29 -1.24 5.72
CA LYS A 54 -10.72 -1.51 5.56
C LYS A 54 -11.25 -0.86 4.30
N MET A 55 -11.77 -1.69 3.40
CA MET A 55 -12.36 -1.26 2.13
C MET A 55 -13.59 -2.11 1.85
N GLY A 56 -14.46 -1.63 0.98
CA GLY A 56 -15.56 -2.45 0.50
C GLY A 56 -15.03 -3.65 -0.30
N GLY A 57 -15.62 -4.82 -0.11
CA GLY A 57 -15.15 -6.04 -0.76
C GLY A 57 -13.96 -6.64 -0.02
N SER A 58 -12.91 -7.01 -0.75
CA SER A 58 -11.68 -7.51 -0.14
C SER A 58 -10.99 -6.42 0.65
N ASP A 59 -10.45 -6.75 1.82
CA ASP A 59 -9.80 -5.78 2.68
C ASP A 59 -8.28 -5.72 2.44
N GLY A 60 -7.60 -4.85 3.21
CA GLY A 60 -6.17 -4.67 3.06
C GLY A 60 -5.35 -5.91 3.38
N LEU A 61 -5.83 -6.78 4.25
CA LEU A 61 -5.15 -8.04 4.53
C LEU A 61 -5.22 -8.99 3.34
N ASP A 62 -6.34 -9.00 2.62
CA ASP A 62 -6.46 -9.78 1.38
C ASP A 62 -5.51 -9.27 0.31
N VAL A 63 -5.38 -7.95 0.19
CA VAL A 63 -4.45 -7.33 -0.74
C VAL A 63 -3.01 -7.73 -0.36
N LEU A 64 -2.70 -7.68 0.91
CA LEU A 64 -1.38 -8.06 1.43
C LEU A 64 -1.06 -9.53 1.11
N ARG A 65 -1.99 -10.44 1.39
CA ARG A 65 -1.78 -11.86 1.12
C ARG A 65 -1.55 -12.11 -0.36
N THR A 66 -2.34 -11.45 -1.21
CA THR A 66 -2.20 -11.59 -2.66
C THR A 66 -0.83 -11.09 -3.13
N ALA A 67 -0.42 -9.93 -2.66
CA ALA A 67 0.88 -9.37 -3.01
C ALA A 67 2.02 -10.29 -2.58
N ARG A 68 1.94 -10.82 -1.36
CA ARG A 68 2.99 -11.73 -0.86
C ARG A 68 3.07 -13.01 -1.67
N THR A 69 1.93 -13.51 -2.13
CA THR A 69 1.89 -14.74 -2.92
C THR A 69 2.40 -14.52 -4.34
N LEU A 70 1.92 -13.47 -5.00
CA LEU A 70 2.25 -13.21 -6.41
C LEU A 70 3.59 -12.51 -6.61
N HIS A 71 3.91 -11.60 -5.71
CA HIS A 71 5.09 -10.73 -5.87
C HIS A 71 5.81 -10.59 -4.53
N PRO A 72 6.59 -11.61 -4.12
CA PRO A 72 7.22 -11.61 -2.80
C PRO A 72 8.16 -10.43 -2.52
N THR A 73 8.66 -9.78 -3.58
CA THR A 73 9.55 -8.63 -3.42
C THR A 73 8.81 -7.29 -3.31
N THR A 74 7.49 -7.28 -3.54
CA THR A 74 6.71 -6.06 -3.41
C THR A 74 6.52 -5.75 -1.92
N ALA A 75 6.81 -4.52 -1.53
CA ALA A 75 6.58 -4.07 -0.16
C ALA A 75 5.15 -3.59 -0.03
N VAL A 76 4.45 -4.02 1.03
CA VAL A 76 3.09 -3.58 1.30
C VAL A 76 3.08 -2.75 2.57
N ILE A 77 2.58 -1.53 2.47
CA ILE A 77 2.40 -0.63 3.60
C ILE A 77 0.90 -0.45 3.79
N LEU A 78 0.40 -0.79 4.97
CA LEU A 78 -1.02 -0.67 5.27
C LEU A 78 -1.33 0.68 5.90
N MET A 79 -2.47 1.25 5.52
CA MET A 79 -2.97 2.50 6.08
C MET A 79 -4.19 2.18 6.93
N THR A 80 -4.27 2.74 8.13
CA THR A 80 -5.38 2.45 9.02
C THR A 80 -5.84 3.70 9.77
N ALA A 81 -7.14 3.90 9.86
CA ALA A 81 -7.71 5.02 10.61
C ALA A 81 -7.62 4.77 12.12
N PHE A 82 -7.78 3.52 12.52
CA PHE A 82 -7.63 3.10 13.90
C PHE A 82 -6.91 1.77 13.89
N GLY A 83 -5.63 1.81 14.22
CA GLY A 83 -4.89 0.57 14.36
C GLY A 83 -5.29 -0.12 15.65
N THR A 84 -5.89 -1.30 15.56
CA THR A 84 -5.91 -2.17 16.70
C THR A 84 -4.56 -2.88 16.71
N VAL A 85 -4.00 -3.05 17.88
CA VAL A 85 -2.71 -3.74 18.02
C VAL A 85 -2.76 -5.11 17.37
N ASN A 86 -3.88 -5.82 17.55
CA ASN A 86 -4.04 -7.17 17.00
C ASN A 86 -3.96 -7.20 15.47
N THR A 87 -4.60 -6.24 14.79
CA THR A 87 -4.57 -6.19 13.33
C THR A 87 -3.19 -5.85 12.79
N ALA A 88 -2.49 -4.92 13.45
CA ALA A 88 -1.14 -4.58 13.07
C ALA A 88 -0.19 -5.76 13.22
N VAL A 89 -0.31 -6.50 14.33
CA VAL A 89 0.50 -7.70 14.57
C VAL A 89 0.23 -8.75 13.49
N GLU A 90 -1.05 -8.98 13.18
CA GLU A 90 -1.42 -9.93 12.14
C GLU A 90 -0.82 -9.55 10.80
N ALA A 91 -0.91 -8.27 10.42
CA ALA A 91 -0.35 -7.78 9.18
C ALA A 91 1.16 -8.01 9.11
N MET A 92 1.86 -7.71 10.19
CA MET A 92 3.31 -7.92 10.22
C MET A 92 3.68 -9.40 10.12
N LYS A 93 2.88 -10.28 10.72
CA LYS A 93 3.10 -11.72 10.61
C LYS A 93 2.90 -12.24 9.19
N ILE A 94 1.96 -11.66 8.44
CA ILE A 94 1.72 -12.01 7.04
C ILE A 94 2.86 -11.51 6.16
N GLY A 95 3.51 -10.44 6.55
CA GLY A 95 4.67 -9.92 5.84
C GLY A 95 4.53 -8.49 5.34
N ALA A 96 3.68 -7.68 5.98
CA ALA A 96 3.63 -6.25 5.67
C ALA A 96 4.98 -5.60 5.95
N PHE A 97 5.38 -4.68 5.09
CA PHE A 97 6.62 -3.93 5.32
C PHE A 97 6.46 -2.98 6.50
N ASP A 98 5.31 -2.30 6.55
CA ASP A 98 5.03 -1.34 7.63
C ASP A 98 3.53 -1.04 7.64
N TYR A 99 3.10 -0.25 8.61
CA TYR A 99 1.76 0.31 8.62
C TYR A 99 1.82 1.77 9.06
N VAL A 100 0.84 2.56 8.64
CA VAL A 100 0.77 3.99 8.92
C VAL A 100 -0.63 4.32 9.40
N GLN A 101 -0.73 5.08 10.48
CA GLN A 101 -2.02 5.50 11.01
C GLN A 101 -2.47 6.80 10.34
N LYS A 102 -3.73 6.82 9.92
CA LYS A 102 -4.35 8.04 9.39
C LYS A 102 -4.77 8.95 10.54
N PRO A 103 -4.68 10.27 10.41
CA PRO A 103 -4.08 10.99 9.29
C PRO A 103 -2.55 10.96 9.35
N PHE A 104 -1.93 11.03 8.19
CA PHE A 104 -0.45 11.06 8.10
C PHE A 104 -0.02 12.16 7.13
N GLU A 105 1.22 12.58 7.25
CA GLU A 105 1.80 13.53 6.31
C GLU A 105 2.36 12.78 5.10
N ILE A 106 2.29 13.39 3.92
CA ILE A 106 2.85 12.79 2.71
C ILE A 106 4.34 12.51 2.89
N GLU A 107 5.06 13.42 3.55
CA GLU A 107 6.49 13.25 3.81
C GLU A 107 6.79 11.99 4.61
N GLU A 108 5.95 11.68 5.59
CA GLU A 108 6.11 10.45 6.37
C GLU A 108 5.96 9.22 5.49
N MET A 109 4.97 9.23 4.61
CA MET A 109 4.76 8.12 3.69
C MET A 109 5.91 8.00 2.71
N GLU A 110 6.39 9.11 2.18
CA GLU A 110 7.52 9.09 1.24
C GLU A 110 8.77 8.49 1.85
N VAL A 111 9.05 8.77 3.10
CA VAL A 111 10.20 8.18 3.80
C VAL A 111 10.06 6.65 3.86
N LYS A 112 8.87 6.17 4.19
CA LYS A 112 8.62 4.73 4.25
C LYS A 112 8.72 4.07 2.88
N ILE A 113 8.22 4.73 1.85
CA ILE A 113 8.30 4.23 0.48
C ILE A 113 9.76 4.15 0.02
N GLU A 114 10.54 5.18 0.30
CA GLU A 114 11.96 5.17 -0.06
C GLU A 114 12.72 4.05 0.63
N LYS A 115 12.44 3.82 1.90
CA LYS A 115 13.04 2.70 2.62
C LYS A 115 12.66 1.36 2.02
N ALA A 116 11.38 1.21 1.63
CA ALA A 116 10.91 -0.04 1.03
C ALA A 116 11.62 -0.32 -0.30
N ILE A 117 11.74 0.70 -1.14
CA ILE A 117 12.42 0.57 -2.42
C ILE A 117 13.90 0.28 -2.22
N GLU A 118 14.54 0.98 -1.31
CA GLU A 118 15.96 0.80 -1.02
C GLU A 118 16.27 -0.60 -0.51
N MET A 119 15.44 -1.12 0.39
CA MET A 119 15.66 -2.45 0.94
C MET A 119 15.49 -3.56 -0.09
N ARG A 120 14.69 -3.34 -1.12
CA ARG A 120 14.55 -4.32 -2.21
C ARG A 120 15.84 -4.53 -2.99
N ARG A 121 16.72 -3.56 -2.99
CA ARG A 121 17.98 -3.62 -3.75
C ARG A 121 19.06 -4.43 -3.04
N ILE A 122 18.81 -4.78 -1.80
CA ILE A 122 19.72 -5.60 -1.01
C ILE A 122 19.28 -7.06 -1.12
#